data_396777f53bee74036882b395163cda93
#
_entry.id   396777f53bee74036882b395163cda93
#
_cell.length_a   1.000
_cell.length_b   1.000
_cell.length_c   1.000
_cell.angle_alpha   90.00
_cell.angle_beta   90.00
_cell.angle_gamma   90.00
#
_symmetry.space_group_name_H-M   'P 1'
#
loop_
_entity.id
_entity.type
_entity.pdbx_description
1 polymer ?
#
loop_
_entity_poly.entity_id
_entity_poly.type
_entity_poly.pdbx_seq_one_letter_code
_entity_poly.pdbx_strand_id
1 'polypeptide(L)'
;VKEPVKGIAPTELVHLETRKMYQDFNYVMRNGWWYHIEFESDPLTKADLRRFREYEAATSRTYGVEVLTCVICTANRKHILTEITEGINTYRVKLIQMKKKDGDKILKKIQKKKKLKRKDLISVLLSPLMGGKSEIKTRILEGIKAVNREDKLINIEEAKKMEAMLYALANKLLSRADLEKVKEEVKMTILGQMLRDDFIEEGRIEGRQEGRQETQERYNRLILCLDKDGKTSLIVKAASDPQLLEKLFQEYGI
;
A
#
# COMPACT_ATOMS: atom_id res chain seq x y z
N VAL A 1 -46.00 15.07 -10.91
CA VAL A 1 -44.85 15.82 -11.43
C VAL A 1 -45.34 17.20 -11.79
N LYS A 2 -44.80 18.28 -11.16
CA LYS A 2 -45.21 19.67 -11.39
C LYS A 2 -44.52 20.31 -12.59
N GLU A 3 -43.38 19.72 -13.02
CA GLU A 3 -42.58 20.24 -14.12
C GLU A 3 -43.02 19.62 -15.46
N PRO A 4 -43.14 20.41 -16.55
CA PRO A 4 -43.49 19.90 -17.87
C PRO A 4 -42.38 19.01 -18.44
N VAL A 5 -42.76 18.00 -19.22
CA VAL A 5 -41.84 17.13 -19.95
C VAL A 5 -41.15 17.94 -21.06
N LYS A 6 -39.84 18.00 -21.07
CA LYS A 6 -39.03 18.71 -22.06
C LYS A 6 -38.71 17.85 -23.29
N GLY A 7 -38.63 16.54 -23.13
CA GLY A 7 -38.27 15.61 -24.20
C GLY A 7 -38.22 14.17 -23.72
N ILE A 8 -37.94 13.26 -24.63
CA ILE A 8 -37.73 11.83 -24.37
C ILE A 8 -36.21 11.58 -24.28
N ALA A 9 -35.79 10.89 -23.26
CA ALA A 9 -34.39 10.47 -23.07
C ALA A 9 -34.19 9.03 -23.62
N PRO A 10 -32.96 8.60 -23.94
CA PRO A 10 -32.67 7.22 -24.31
C PRO A 10 -33.15 6.25 -23.24
N THR A 11 -33.77 5.16 -23.66
CA THR A 11 -34.30 4.10 -22.79
C THR A 11 -33.34 2.94 -22.62
N GLU A 12 -32.36 2.83 -23.51
CA GLU A 12 -31.31 1.81 -23.42
C GLU A 12 -30.04 2.40 -22.76
N LEU A 13 -29.62 1.79 -21.69
CA LEU A 13 -28.29 2.01 -21.08
C LEU A 13 -27.43 0.82 -21.47
N VAL A 14 -26.58 1.00 -22.49
CA VAL A 14 -25.57 0.00 -22.82
C VAL A 14 -24.40 0.14 -21.84
N HIS A 15 -24.45 -0.63 -20.76
CA HIS A 15 -23.30 -0.80 -19.86
C HIS A 15 -22.35 -1.86 -20.43
N LEU A 16 -21.52 -1.46 -21.37
CA LEU A 16 -20.32 -2.18 -21.77
C LEU A 16 -19.11 -1.69 -20.92
N GLU A 17 -19.26 -1.71 -19.60
CA GLU A 17 -18.11 -1.45 -18.74
C GLU A 17 -17.45 -2.77 -18.33
N THR A 18 -16.42 -3.16 -19.07
CA THR A 18 -15.34 -4.07 -18.59
C THR A 18 -14.45 -3.37 -17.57
N ARG A 19 -14.96 -2.34 -16.90
CA ARG A 19 -14.20 -1.57 -15.91
C ARG A 19 -14.10 -2.35 -14.62
N LYS A 20 -12.89 -2.78 -14.26
CA LYS A 20 -12.65 -3.31 -12.91
C LYS A 20 -12.86 -2.17 -11.91
N MET A 21 -13.87 -2.31 -11.05
CA MET A 21 -14.08 -1.42 -9.92
C MET A 21 -13.20 -1.90 -8.76
N TYR A 22 -12.30 -1.03 -8.30
CA TYR A 22 -11.44 -1.33 -7.15
C TYR A 22 -12.05 -0.64 -5.92
N GLN A 23 -12.39 -1.45 -4.94
CA GLN A 23 -12.83 -1.03 -3.61
C GLN A 23 -11.67 -1.28 -2.64
N ASP A 24 -11.49 -0.39 -1.65
CA ASP A 24 -10.37 -0.56 -0.73
C ASP A 24 -10.52 -1.84 0.10
N PHE A 25 -11.62 -1.99 0.82
CA PHE A 25 -11.86 -3.21 1.61
C PHE A 25 -13.35 -3.53 1.73
N ASN A 26 -13.66 -4.83 1.69
CA ASN A 26 -14.97 -5.37 2.02
C ASN A 26 -14.87 -6.39 3.16
N TYR A 27 -15.65 -6.19 4.22
CA TYR A 27 -15.73 -7.11 5.36
C TYR A 27 -17.13 -7.70 5.47
N VAL A 28 -17.21 -9.03 5.51
CA VAL A 28 -18.46 -9.76 5.76
C VAL A 28 -18.70 -9.82 7.27
N MET A 29 -19.80 -9.25 7.73
CA MET A 29 -20.18 -9.23 9.13
C MET A 29 -20.96 -10.50 9.51
N ARG A 30 -21.03 -10.83 10.81
CA ARG A 30 -21.73 -12.03 11.30
C ARG A 30 -23.22 -12.09 10.96
N ASN A 31 -23.85 -10.92 10.77
CA ASN A 31 -25.25 -10.81 10.36
C ASN A 31 -25.45 -10.90 8.84
N GLY A 32 -24.40 -11.18 8.06
CA GLY A 32 -24.44 -11.27 6.60
C GLY A 32 -24.27 -9.94 5.87
N TRP A 33 -24.26 -8.82 6.56
CA TRP A 33 -24.00 -7.52 5.94
C TRP A 33 -22.56 -7.40 5.50
N TRP A 34 -22.31 -6.65 4.44
CA TRP A 34 -20.97 -6.29 4.02
C TRP A 34 -20.66 -4.85 4.40
N TYR A 35 -19.51 -4.64 5.04
CA TYR A 35 -18.99 -3.31 5.31
C TYR A 35 -17.94 -2.99 4.25
N HIS A 36 -18.31 -2.09 3.35
CA HIS A 36 -17.43 -1.49 2.38
C HIS A 36 -16.69 -0.33 3.05
N ILE A 37 -15.36 -0.40 3.14
CA ILE A 37 -14.51 0.61 3.80
C ILE A 37 -13.68 1.30 2.75
N GLU A 38 -13.77 2.62 2.70
CA GLU A 38 -13.00 3.51 1.84
C GLU A 38 -12.13 4.44 2.67
N PHE A 39 -10.91 4.76 2.17
CA PHE A 39 -9.97 5.68 2.81
C PHE A 39 -9.84 6.95 1.97
N GLU A 40 -10.16 8.09 2.56
CA GLU A 40 -10.08 9.38 1.90
C GLU A 40 -9.19 10.37 2.65
N SER A 41 -8.26 11.01 1.93
CA SER A 41 -7.38 12.04 2.48
C SER A 41 -8.02 13.43 2.40
N ASP A 42 -8.90 13.63 1.46
CA ASP A 42 -9.58 14.89 1.16
C ASP A 42 -11.04 14.90 1.63
N PRO A 43 -11.66 16.08 1.76
CA PRO A 43 -13.08 16.18 2.04
C PRO A 43 -13.91 15.53 0.93
N LEU A 44 -14.91 14.73 1.30
CA LEU A 44 -15.78 14.07 0.35
C LEU A 44 -16.54 15.06 -0.54
N THR A 45 -16.62 14.74 -1.81
CA THR A 45 -17.37 15.45 -2.83
C THR A 45 -18.66 14.69 -3.21
N LYS A 46 -19.52 15.31 -3.97
CA LYS A 46 -20.69 14.62 -4.56
C LYS A 46 -20.27 13.49 -5.52
N ALA A 47 -19.13 13.67 -6.21
CA ALA A 47 -18.59 12.65 -7.11
C ALA A 47 -18.17 11.39 -6.33
N ASP A 48 -17.50 11.56 -5.17
CA ASP A 48 -17.13 10.44 -4.31
C ASP A 48 -18.35 9.67 -3.79
N LEU A 49 -19.39 10.39 -3.34
CA LEU A 49 -20.62 9.74 -2.88
C LEU A 49 -21.36 9.01 -4.00
N ARG A 50 -21.32 9.52 -5.24
CA ARG A 50 -21.87 8.80 -6.41
C ARG A 50 -21.07 7.53 -6.69
N ARG A 51 -19.74 7.60 -6.65
CA ARG A 51 -18.83 6.46 -6.82
C ARG A 51 -19.13 5.37 -5.77
N PHE A 52 -19.22 5.74 -4.50
CA PHE A 52 -19.51 4.79 -3.41
C PHE A 52 -20.90 4.17 -3.56
N ARG A 53 -21.90 4.94 -3.96
CA ARG A 53 -23.26 4.44 -4.25
C ARG A 53 -23.24 3.40 -5.37
N GLU A 54 -22.45 3.64 -6.41
CA GLU A 54 -22.26 2.70 -7.52
C GLU A 54 -21.60 1.40 -7.05
N TYR A 55 -20.54 1.50 -6.25
CA TYR A 55 -19.86 0.34 -5.67
C TYR A 55 -20.80 -0.49 -4.78
N GLU A 56 -21.58 0.17 -3.94
CA GLU A 56 -22.55 -0.46 -3.05
C GLU A 56 -23.63 -1.18 -3.85
N ALA A 57 -24.21 -0.51 -4.86
CA ALA A 57 -25.23 -1.07 -5.71
C ALA A 57 -24.71 -2.26 -6.55
N ALA A 58 -23.51 -2.15 -7.11
CA ALA A 58 -22.88 -3.24 -7.86
C ALA A 58 -22.59 -4.45 -6.98
N THR A 59 -22.05 -4.23 -5.78
CA THR A 59 -21.76 -5.30 -4.80
C THR A 59 -23.04 -5.98 -4.36
N SER A 60 -24.07 -5.20 -3.98
CA SER A 60 -25.37 -5.72 -3.57
C SER A 60 -26.03 -6.55 -4.66
N ARG A 61 -26.00 -6.05 -5.90
CA ARG A 61 -26.56 -6.78 -7.05
C ARG A 61 -25.82 -8.09 -7.34
N THR A 62 -24.49 -8.07 -7.24
CA THR A 62 -23.64 -9.22 -7.61
C THR A 62 -23.75 -10.35 -6.59
N TYR A 63 -23.80 -9.99 -5.30
CA TYR A 63 -23.72 -10.96 -4.20
C TYR A 63 -25.02 -11.15 -3.43
N GLY A 64 -26.06 -10.39 -3.74
CA GLY A 64 -27.36 -10.47 -3.04
C GLY A 64 -27.28 -10.07 -1.58
N VAL A 65 -26.43 -9.11 -1.21
CA VAL A 65 -26.13 -8.75 0.18
C VAL A 65 -26.47 -7.28 0.45
N GLU A 66 -26.72 -6.97 1.74
CA GLU A 66 -26.81 -5.59 2.21
C GLU A 66 -25.40 -5.03 2.42
N VAL A 67 -25.13 -3.85 1.89
CA VAL A 67 -23.84 -3.18 1.97
C VAL A 67 -23.97 -1.87 2.75
N LEU A 68 -23.01 -1.60 3.64
CA LEU A 68 -22.89 -0.35 4.37
C LEU A 68 -21.52 0.26 4.10
N THR A 69 -21.50 1.41 3.47
CA THR A 69 -20.24 2.12 3.19
C THR A 69 -19.80 2.95 4.39
N CYS A 70 -18.57 2.67 4.86
CA CYS A 70 -17.86 3.40 5.90
C CYS A 70 -16.67 4.12 5.31
N VAL A 71 -16.60 5.43 5.44
CA VAL A 71 -15.45 6.22 4.96
C VAL A 71 -14.58 6.64 6.13
N ILE A 72 -13.31 6.23 6.11
CA ILE A 72 -12.27 6.68 7.05
C ILE A 72 -11.58 7.89 6.42
N CYS A 73 -11.93 9.09 6.88
CA CYS A 73 -11.43 10.33 6.30
C CYS A 73 -10.40 11.02 7.23
N THR A 74 -9.26 11.38 6.66
CA THR A 74 -8.17 12.09 7.36
C THR A 74 -8.19 13.60 7.10
N ALA A 75 -9.11 14.11 6.27
CA ALA A 75 -9.25 15.54 6.03
C ALA A 75 -9.52 16.32 7.32
N ASN A 76 -8.81 17.44 7.48
CA ASN A 76 -9.00 18.33 8.62
C ASN A 76 -10.05 19.41 8.28
N ARG A 77 -11.32 19.01 8.17
CA ARG A 77 -12.45 19.89 7.88
C ARG A 77 -13.54 19.78 8.93
N LYS A 78 -14.18 20.92 9.26
CA LYS A 78 -15.27 20.98 10.23
C LYS A 78 -16.50 20.20 9.75
N HIS A 79 -16.82 20.38 8.47
CA HIS A 79 -17.95 19.73 7.80
C HIS A 79 -17.45 18.94 6.59
N ILE A 80 -17.85 17.68 6.50
CA ILE A 80 -17.56 16.78 5.39
C ILE A 80 -18.90 16.25 4.91
N LEU A 81 -19.10 16.25 3.61
CA LEU A 81 -20.33 15.75 2.98
C LEU A 81 -20.46 14.25 3.24
N THR A 82 -21.62 13.81 3.76
CA THR A 82 -21.87 12.40 4.09
C THR A 82 -23.10 11.84 3.40
N GLU A 83 -23.86 12.70 2.70
CA GLU A 83 -25.07 12.29 2.00
C GLU A 83 -25.29 13.12 0.73
N ILE A 84 -25.94 12.51 -0.25
CA ILE A 84 -26.47 13.17 -1.43
C ILE A 84 -27.93 12.77 -1.64
N THR A 85 -28.77 13.74 -1.96
CA THR A 85 -30.16 13.51 -2.39
C THR A 85 -30.25 13.81 -3.87
N GLU A 86 -30.65 12.82 -4.65
CA GLU A 86 -30.85 12.94 -6.09
C GLU A 86 -32.18 12.29 -6.47
N GLY A 87 -33.09 13.12 -7.02
CA GLY A 87 -34.48 12.73 -7.19
C GLY A 87 -35.16 12.51 -5.85
N ILE A 88 -35.70 11.32 -5.64
CA ILE A 88 -36.37 10.91 -4.38
C ILE A 88 -35.46 10.10 -3.45
N ASN A 89 -34.25 9.74 -3.91
CA ASN A 89 -33.36 8.86 -3.17
C ASN A 89 -32.29 9.65 -2.45
N THR A 90 -32.01 9.29 -1.19
CA THR A 90 -30.89 9.81 -0.42
C THR A 90 -29.91 8.67 -0.16
N TYR A 91 -28.68 8.84 -0.65
CA TYR A 91 -27.56 7.96 -0.35
C TYR A 91 -26.72 8.54 0.79
N ARG A 92 -26.32 7.70 1.75
CA ARG A 92 -25.54 8.10 2.92
C ARG A 92 -24.38 7.15 3.17
N VAL A 93 -23.26 7.71 3.64
CA VAL A 93 -22.11 6.93 4.12
C VAL A 93 -21.89 7.16 5.62
N LYS A 94 -21.31 6.17 6.28
CA LYS A 94 -20.87 6.31 7.67
C LYS A 94 -19.47 6.90 7.71
N LEU A 95 -19.36 8.16 8.14
CA LEU A 95 -18.08 8.85 8.21
C LEU A 95 -17.37 8.60 9.55
N ILE A 96 -16.10 8.19 9.47
CA ILE A 96 -15.14 8.13 10.58
C ILE A 96 -14.08 9.20 10.34
N GLN A 97 -14.29 10.38 10.92
CA GLN A 97 -13.34 11.48 10.78
C GLN A 97 -12.17 11.32 11.76
N MET A 98 -11.01 10.93 11.24
CA MET A 98 -9.85 10.59 12.07
C MET A 98 -9.31 11.79 12.86
N LYS A 99 -9.28 12.99 12.26
CA LYS A 99 -8.78 14.20 12.93
C LYS A 99 -9.61 14.64 14.15
N LYS A 100 -10.85 14.19 14.28
CA LYS A 100 -11.68 14.37 15.49
C LYS A 100 -11.35 13.39 16.62
N LYS A 101 -10.60 12.33 16.35
CA LYS A 101 -10.10 11.39 17.35
C LYS A 101 -8.81 11.92 17.97
N ASP A 102 -8.65 11.78 19.26
CA ASP A 102 -7.47 12.24 20.00
C ASP A 102 -6.44 11.11 20.11
N GLY A 103 -5.39 11.18 19.28
CA GLY A 103 -4.29 10.20 19.28
C GLY A 103 -3.39 10.31 20.52
N ASP A 104 -3.39 11.45 21.23
CA ASP A 104 -2.57 11.62 22.42
C ASP A 104 -3.06 10.76 23.60
N LYS A 105 -4.34 10.35 23.59
CA LYS A 105 -4.88 9.45 24.64
C LYS A 105 -4.18 8.09 24.62
N ILE A 106 -4.00 7.50 23.43
CA ILE A 106 -3.32 6.21 23.33
C ILE A 106 -1.82 6.36 23.56
N LEU A 107 -1.21 7.45 23.08
CA LEU A 107 0.20 7.76 23.30
C LEU A 107 0.51 7.87 24.82
N LYS A 108 -0.26 8.63 25.56
CA LYS A 108 -0.13 8.73 27.03
C LYS A 108 -0.25 7.37 27.73
N LYS A 109 -1.10 6.48 27.21
CA LYS A 109 -1.26 5.13 27.75
C LYS A 109 -0.03 4.28 27.52
N ILE A 110 0.58 4.37 26.33
CA ILE A 110 1.83 3.69 25.98
C ILE A 110 2.97 4.19 26.85
N GLN A 111 3.18 5.50 26.89
CA GLN A 111 4.27 6.14 27.64
C GLN A 111 4.22 5.84 29.17
N LYS A 112 3.01 5.77 29.74
CA LYS A 112 2.80 5.38 31.14
C LYS A 112 2.95 3.87 31.37
N LYS A 113 3.39 3.10 30.38
CA LYS A 113 3.55 1.64 30.41
C LYS A 113 2.29 0.91 30.95
N LYS A 114 1.11 1.49 30.75
CA LYS A 114 -0.16 0.83 31.13
C LYS A 114 -0.39 -0.39 30.27
N LYS A 115 -1.01 -1.42 30.86
CA LYS A 115 -1.41 -2.63 30.13
C LYS A 115 -2.36 -2.26 28.98
N LEU A 116 -1.97 -2.57 27.76
CA LEU A 116 -2.79 -2.41 26.58
C LEU A 116 -3.83 -3.55 26.51
N LYS A 117 -4.98 -3.26 25.91
CA LYS A 117 -6.00 -4.25 25.56
C LYS A 117 -6.00 -4.43 24.04
N ARG A 118 -6.52 -5.55 23.54
CA ARG A 118 -6.57 -5.79 22.08
C ARG A 118 -7.26 -4.64 21.29
N LYS A 119 -8.30 -4.03 21.86
CA LYS A 119 -8.93 -2.83 21.27
C LYS A 119 -8.03 -1.59 21.21
N ASP A 120 -7.02 -1.51 22.05
CA ASP A 120 -6.07 -0.39 22.03
C ASP A 120 -5.11 -0.47 20.86
N LEU A 121 -4.84 -1.68 20.35
CA LEU A 121 -3.95 -1.91 19.21
C LEU A 121 -4.43 -1.20 17.93
N ILE A 122 -5.75 -1.21 17.69
CA ILE A 122 -6.32 -0.44 16.57
C ILE A 122 -6.07 1.06 16.76
N SER A 123 -6.19 1.55 18.00
CA SER A 123 -5.91 2.95 18.32
C SER A 123 -4.42 3.28 18.17
N VAL A 124 -3.52 2.35 18.51
CA VAL A 124 -2.06 2.48 18.28
C VAL A 124 -1.80 2.63 16.79
N LEU A 125 -2.32 1.70 15.98
CA LEU A 125 -2.12 1.66 14.53
C LEU A 125 -2.65 2.91 13.83
N LEU A 126 -3.84 3.38 14.23
CA LEU A 126 -4.49 4.53 13.60
C LEU A 126 -4.08 5.88 14.21
N SER A 127 -3.32 5.89 15.31
CA SER A 127 -2.92 7.13 16.00
C SER A 127 -2.19 8.15 15.12
N PRO A 128 -1.36 7.76 14.13
CA PRO A 128 -0.72 8.72 13.23
C PRO A 128 -1.72 9.53 12.38
N LEU A 129 -2.89 8.96 12.10
CA LEU A 129 -3.97 9.60 11.33
C LEU A 129 -4.88 10.50 12.19
N MET A 130 -4.85 10.31 13.52
CA MET A 130 -5.71 11.05 14.46
C MET A 130 -5.24 12.50 14.68
N GLY A 131 -6.12 13.33 15.26
CA GLY A 131 -5.77 14.63 15.78
C GLY A 131 -4.98 14.54 17.09
N GLY A 132 -4.63 15.68 17.66
CA GLY A 132 -3.88 15.80 18.93
C GLY A 132 -2.68 16.72 18.77
N LYS A 133 -1.91 16.91 19.84
CA LYS A 133 -0.77 17.85 19.90
C LYS A 133 0.57 17.16 19.60
N SER A 134 0.66 15.85 19.82
CA SER A 134 1.89 15.09 19.60
C SER A 134 2.19 14.94 18.12
N GLU A 135 3.47 14.97 17.77
CA GLU A 135 3.95 14.77 16.41
C GLU A 135 3.61 13.40 15.88
N ILE A 136 3.35 13.29 14.58
CA ILE A 136 3.04 12.04 13.90
C ILE A 136 4.21 11.05 14.06
N LYS A 137 5.45 11.50 13.90
CA LYS A 137 6.66 10.71 14.10
C LYS A 137 6.68 10.04 15.48
N THR A 138 6.44 10.82 16.53
CA THR A 138 6.42 10.30 17.91
C THR A 138 5.36 9.20 18.08
N ARG A 139 4.18 9.39 17.48
CA ARG A 139 3.10 8.38 17.54
C ARG A 139 3.47 7.09 16.82
N ILE A 140 4.17 7.19 15.70
CA ILE A 140 4.65 6.03 14.94
C ILE A 140 5.73 5.28 15.74
N LEU A 141 6.76 5.98 16.22
CA LEU A 141 7.85 5.37 16.99
C LEU A 141 7.34 4.67 18.26
N GLU A 142 6.51 5.37 19.05
CA GLU A 142 5.90 4.78 20.24
C GLU A 142 4.93 3.63 19.90
N GLY A 143 4.27 3.71 18.75
CA GLY A 143 3.43 2.63 18.23
C GLY A 143 4.24 1.37 17.92
N ILE A 144 5.36 1.49 17.23
CA ILE A 144 6.29 0.39 16.93
C ILE A 144 6.79 -0.24 18.23
N LYS A 145 7.25 0.58 19.18
CA LYS A 145 7.69 0.10 20.49
C LYS A 145 6.59 -0.62 21.26
N ALA A 146 5.34 -0.11 21.19
CA ALA A 146 4.20 -0.73 21.87
C ALA A 146 3.80 -2.08 21.29
N VAL A 147 3.93 -2.25 19.98
CA VAL A 147 3.62 -3.50 19.27
C VAL A 147 4.65 -4.58 19.62
N ASN A 148 5.92 -4.20 19.81
CA ASN A 148 7.03 -5.11 20.14
C ASN A 148 7.20 -5.37 21.65
N ARG A 149 6.30 -4.88 22.51
CA ARG A 149 6.37 -5.15 23.95
C ARG A 149 6.09 -6.61 24.25
N GLU A 150 6.79 -7.12 25.27
CA GLU A 150 6.70 -8.52 25.72
C GLU A 150 5.33 -8.92 26.35
N ASP A 151 4.36 -8.02 26.35
CA ASP A 151 3.05 -8.22 27.01
C ASP A 151 2.20 -9.38 26.42
N LYS A 152 2.72 -10.13 25.42
CA LYS A 152 2.07 -11.28 24.75
C LYS A 152 0.61 -11.03 24.30
N LEU A 153 0.29 -9.77 24.02
CA LEU A 153 -1.07 -9.36 23.64
C LEU A 153 -1.43 -9.82 22.22
N ILE A 154 -0.42 -9.93 21.38
CA ILE A 154 -0.49 -10.36 19.99
C ILE A 154 0.65 -11.35 19.70
N ASN A 155 0.46 -12.18 18.70
CA ASN A 155 1.52 -13.07 18.22
C ASN A 155 2.52 -12.30 17.33
N ILE A 156 3.63 -12.97 17.02
CA ILE A 156 4.71 -12.38 16.20
C ILE A 156 4.21 -11.93 14.82
N GLU A 157 3.35 -12.70 14.17
CA GLU A 157 2.82 -12.36 12.85
C GLU A 157 1.87 -11.15 12.89
N GLU A 158 1.05 -11.03 13.93
CA GLU A 158 0.22 -9.83 14.14
C GLU A 158 1.10 -8.60 14.41
N ALA A 159 2.17 -8.76 15.18
CA ALA A 159 3.13 -7.68 15.48
C ALA A 159 3.81 -7.20 14.19
N LYS A 160 4.34 -8.10 13.38
CA LYS A 160 4.97 -7.77 12.08
C LYS A 160 4.02 -7.02 11.16
N LYS A 161 2.77 -7.48 11.03
CA LYS A 161 1.76 -6.80 10.21
C LYS A 161 1.47 -5.38 10.71
N MET A 162 1.37 -5.20 12.01
CA MET A 162 1.15 -3.86 12.59
C MET A 162 2.36 -2.94 12.41
N GLU A 163 3.58 -3.45 12.54
CA GLU A 163 4.81 -2.70 12.25
C GLU A 163 4.87 -2.29 10.78
N ALA A 164 4.61 -3.22 9.86
CA ALA A 164 4.60 -2.95 8.43
C ALA A 164 3.57 -1.84 8.08
N MET A 165 2.40 -1.86 8.71
CA MET A 165 1.39 -0.82 8.52
C MET A 165 1.84 0.54 9.10
N LEU A 166 2.45 0.56 10.29
CA LEU A 166 3.01 1.79 10.88
C LEU A 166 4.16 2.34 10.02
N TYR A 167 5.00 1.48 9.48
CA TYR A 167 6.07 1.87 8.56
C TYR A 167 5.53 2.43 7.23
N ALA A 168 4.50 1.80 6.67
CA ALA A 168 3.82 2.33 5.48
C ALA A 168 3.20 3.72 5.72
N LEU A 169 2.61 3.94 6.90
CA LEU A 169 2.12 5.26 7.31
C LEU A 169 3.27 6.25 7.50
N ALA A 170 4.41 5.83 8.04
CA ALA A 170 5.61 6.67 8.15
C ALA A 170 6.09 7.14 6.78
N ASN A 171 6.19 6.23 5.83
CA ASN A 171 6.62 6.54 4.46
C ASN A 171 5.69 7.54 3.77
N LYS A 172 4.39 7.46 4.03
CA LYS A 172 3.37 8.36 3.44
C LYS A 172 3.27 9.72 4.13
N LEU A 173 3.51 9.80 5.45
CA LEU A 173 3.15 10.96 6.27
C LEU A 173 4.34 11.78 6.75
N LEU A 174 5.55 11.22 6.75
CA LEU A 174 6.73 11.86 7.31
C LEU A 174 7.63 12.48 6.24
N SER A 175 8.41 13.47 6.66
CA SER A 175 9.55 13.95 5.87
C SER A 175 10.62 12.87 5.73
N ARG A 176 11.49 12.99 4.72
CA ARG A 176 12.59 12.05 4.51
C ARG A 176 13.50 11.91 5.75
N ALA A 177 13.81 13.03 6.42
CA ALA A 177 14.65 13.04 7.62
C ALA A 177 14.00 12.34 8.82
N ASP A 178 12.68 12.48 8.98
CA ASP A 178 11.96 11.80 10.06
C ASP A 178 11.72 10.32 9.76
N LEU A 179 11.54 9.97 8.48
CA LEU A 179 11.43 8.59 8.03
C LEU A 179 12.69 7.78 8.34
N GLU A 180 13.89 8.37 8.15
CA GLU A 180 15.15 7.69 8.50
C GLU A 180 15.22 7.29 9.99
N LYS A 181 14.70 8.12 10.90
CA LYS A 181 14.61 7.78 12.32
C LYS A 181 13.69 6.59 12.59
N VAL A 182 12.59 6.50 11.83
CA VAL A 182 11.67 5.35 11.93
C VAL A 182 12.32 4.09 11.35
N LYS A 183 13.06 4.20 10.25
CA LYS A 183 13.81 3.08 9.68
C LYS A 183 14.81 2.50 10.67
N GLU A 184 15.55 3.35 11.40
CA GLU A 184 16.51 2.86 12.42
C GLU A 184 15.80 2.09 13.53
N GLU A 185 14.63 2.54 13.99
CA GLU A 185 13.86 1.80 15.00
C GLU A 185 13.36 0.45 14.44
N VAL A 186 12.85 0.44 13.20
CA VAL A 186 12.35 -0.80 12.55
C VAL A 186 13.49 -1.80 12.30
N LYS A 187 14.69 -1.35 11.97
CA LYS A 187 15.86 -2.25 11.79
C LYS A 187 16.14 -3.12 13.01
N MET A 188 15.79 -2.66 14.20
CA MET A 188 16.00 -3.39 15.46
C MET A 188 14.88 -4.39 15.75
N THR A 189 13.82 -4.40 14.97
CA THR A 189 12.68 -5.30 15.14
C THR A 189 12.81 -6.57 14.30
N ILE A 190 11.95 -7.54 14.57
CA ILE A 190 11.86 -8.78 13.78
C ILE A 190 11.52 -8.49 12.33
N LEU A 191 10.62 -7.53 12.08
CA LEU A 191 10.28 -7.09 10.71
C LEU A 191 11.51 -6.54 9.99
N GLY A 192 12.31 -5.71 10.66
CA GLY A 192 13.51 -5.13 10.07
C GLY A 192 14.59 -6.17 9.77
N GLN A 193 14.69 -7.22 10.57
CA GLN A 193 15.58 -8.36 10.29
C GLN A 193 15.15 -9.10 9.04
N MET A 194 13.87 -9.44 8.91
CA MET A 194 13.33 -10.11 7.72
C MET A 194 13.48 -9.26 6.45
N LEU A 195 13.15 -7.97 6.52
CA LEU A 195 13.31 -7.07 5.36
C LEU A 195 14.77 -6.99 4.91
N ARG A 196 15.74 -7.07 5.82
CA ARG A 196 17.16 -7.15 5.46
C ARG A 196 17.48 -8.42 4.69
N ASP A 197 16.98 -9.55 5.14
CA ASP A 197 17.24 -10.84 4.50
C ASP A 197 16.62 -10.88 3.09
N ASP A 198 15.41 -10.35 2.94
CA ASP A 198 14.73 -10.22 1.63
C ASP A 198 15.50 -9.26 0.70
N PHE A 199 15.95 -8.10 1.17
CA PHE A 199 16.73 -7.15 0.38
C PHE A 199 18.10 -7.71 -0.02
N ILE A 200 18.76 -8.49 0.85
CA ILE A 200 20.01 -9.17 0.51
C ILE A 200 19.76 -10.20 -0.60
N GLU A 201 18.70 -10.98 -0.52
CA GLU A 201 18.39 -11.99 -1.53
C GLU A 201 17.97 -11.33 -2.87
N GLU A 202 17.14 -10.26 -2.83
CA GLU A 202 16.81 -9.48 -4.03
C GLU A 202 18.07 -8.90 -4.69
N GLY A 203 18.94 -8.23 -3.92
CA GLY A 203 20.20 -7.70 -4.43
C GLY A 203 21.11 -8.78 -5.00
N ARG A 204 21.09 -10.00 -4.42
CA ARG A 204 21.83 -11.16 -4.95
C ARG A 204 21.27 -11.66 -6.28
N ILE A 205 19.94 -11.65 -6.41
CA ILE A 205 19.26 -12.04 -7.66
C ILE A 205 19.50 -11.00 -8.75
N GLU A 206 19.34 -9.72 -8.44
CA GLU A 206 19.62 -8.61 -9.38
C GLU A 206 21.08 -8.62 -9.83
N GLY A 207 22.02 -8.70 -8.89
CA GLY A 207 23.46 -8.77 -9.23
C GLY A 207 23.82 -9.98 -10.10
N ARG A 208 23.13 -11.14 -9.93
CA ARG A 208 23.31 -12.29 -10.84
C ARG A 208 22.72 -12.03 -12.23
N GLN A 209 21.60 -11.33 -12.32
CA GLN A 209 20.99 -11.00 -13.60
C GLN A 209 21.82 -9.98 -14.37
N GLU A 210 22.29 -8.92 -13.70
CA GLU A 210 23.19 -7.92 -14.26
C GLU A 210 24.49 -8.55 -14.75
N GLY A 211 25.14 -9.39 -13.90
CA GLY A 211 26.37 -10.09 -14.28
C GLY A 211 26.20 -11.04 -15.47
N ARG A 212 25.03 -11.70 -15.60
CA ARG A 212 24.72 -12.51 -16.79
C ARG A 212 24.53 -11.64 -18.03
N GLN A 213 23.82 -10.53 -17.90
CA GLN A 213 23.59 -9.62 -19.02
C GLN A 213 24.91 -8.97 -19.48
N GLU A 214 25.73 -8.51 -18.56
CA GLU A 214 27.05 -7.94 -18.86
C GLU A 214 27.94 -8.96 -19.54
N THR A 215 27.99 -10.20 -19.06
CA THR A 215 28.74 -11.30 -19.67
C THR A 215 28.24 -11.57 -21.10
N GLN A 216 26.92 -11.60 -21.29
CA GLN A 216 26.33 -11.82 -22.61
C GLN A 216 26.65 -10.68 -23.59
N GLU A 217 26.63 -9.44 -23.13
CA GLU A 217 27.03 -8.28 -23.95
C GLU A 217 28.51 -8.32 -24.33
N ARG A 218 29.40 -8.68 -23.39
CA ARG A 218 30.82 -8.89 -23.66
C ARG A 218 31.03 -9.98 -24.71
N TYR A 219 30.33 -11.12 -24.59
CA TYR A 219 30.35 -12.19 -25.56
C TYR A 219 29.89 -11.74 -26.95
N ASN A 220 28.77 -11.04 -27.00
CA ASN A 220 28.26 -10.53 -28.30
C ASN A 220 29.22 -9.55 -28.95
N ARG A 221 29.86 -8.66 -28.19
CA ARG A 221 30.90 -7.76 -28.73
C ARG A 221 32.09 -8.54 -29.25
N LEU A 222 32.56 -9.54 -28.51
CA LEU A 222 33.69 -10.37 -28.98
C LEU A 222 33.36 -11.11 -30.26
N ILE A 223 32.18 -11.71 -30.38
CA ILE A 223 31.74 -12.39 -31.60
C ILE A 223 31.76 -11.42 -32.78
N LEU A 224 31.23 -10.21 -32.65
CA LEU A 224 31.22 -9.20 -33.70
C LEU A 224 32.65 -8.77 -34.10
N CYS A 225 33.56 -8.64 -33.14
CA CYS A 225 34.96 -8.32 -33.42
C CYS A 225 35.66 -9.46 -34.17
N LEU A 226 35.50 -10.70 -33.73
CA LEU A 226 36.09 -11.88 -34.33
C LEU A 226 35.54 -12.13 -35.76
N ASP A 227 34.28 -11.86 -35.99
CA ASP A 227 33.67 -11.97 -37.33
C ASP A 227 34.26 -10.91 -38.28
N LYS A 228 34.34 -9.66 -37.79
CA LYS A 228 34.94 -8.56 -38.59
C LYS A 228 36.38 -8.81 -38.97
N ASP A 229 37.15 -9.50 -38.11
CA ASP A 229 38.55 -9.85 -38.34
C ASP A 229 38.72 -11.17 -39.12
N GLY A 230 37.65 -11.82 -39.54
CA GLY A 230 37.67 -13.09 -40.25
C GLY A 230 38.13 -14.29 -39.43
N LYS A 231 38.11 -14.15 -38.07
CA LYS A 231 38.54 -15.16 -37.10
C LYS A 231 37.39 -15.96 -36.52
N THR A 232 36.31 -16.18 -37.22
CA THR A 232 35.09 -16.86 -36.77
C THR A 232 35.32 -18.26 -36.20
N SER A 233 36.38 -18.97 -36.65
CA SER A 233 36.77 -20.28 -36.09
C SER A 233 37.16 -20.24 -34.62
N LEU A 234 37.58 -19.07 -34.12
CA LEU A 234 37.90 -18.88 -32.71
C LEU A 234 36.66 -18.76 -31.81
N ILE A 235 35.48 -18.41 -32.35
CA ILE A 235 34.24 -18.31 -31.59
C ILE A 235 33.89 -19.66 -30.96
N VAL A 236 33.94 -20.76 -31.75
CA VAL A 236 33.62 -22.10 -31.25
C VAL A 236 34.69 -22.58 -30.26
N LYS A 237 35.97 -22.28 -30.50
CA LYS A 237 37.03 -22.64 -29.56
C LYS A 237 36.93 -21.88 -28.23
N ALA A 238 36.65 -20.60 -28.27
CA ALA A 238 36.48 -19.78 -27.08
C ALA A 238 35.26 -20.19 -26.24
N ALA A 239 34.20 -20.70 -26.85
CA ALA A 239 33.01 -21.19 -26.16
C ALA A 239 33.31 -22.46 -25.32
N SER A 240 34.35 -23.21 -25.61
CA SER A 240 34.76 -24.44 -24.93
C SER A 240 36.02 -24.29 -24.08
N ASP A 241 36.75 -23.16 -24.23
CA ASP A 241 37.99 -22.88 -23.50
C ASP A 241 37.92 -21.53 -22.78
N PRO A 242 37.65 -21.51 -21.46
CA PRO A 242 37.58 -20.29 -20.67
C PRO A 242 38.89 -19.47 -20.64
N GLN A 243 40.05 -20.11 -20.78
CA GLN A 243 41.32 -19.40 -20.74
C GLN A 243 41.56 -18.67 -22.08
N LEU A 244 41.20 -19.31 -23.19
CA LEU A 244 41.24 -18.66 -24.50
C LEU A 244 40.25 -17.50 -24.58
N LEU A 245 39.05 -17.69 -24.00
CA LEU A 245 38.04 -16.65 -23.96
C LEU A 245 38.55 -15.39 -23.22
N GLU A 246 39.15 -15.56 -22.04
CA GLU A 246 39.68 -14.44 -21.23
C GLU A 246 40.83 -13.73 -21.97
N LYS A 247 41.71 -14.46 -22.67
CA LYS A 247 42.74 -13.87 -23.52
C LYS A 247 42.14 -13.03 -24.66
N LEU A 248 41.08 -13.51 -25.28
CA LEU A 248 40.42 -12.78 -26.36
C LEU A 248 39.72 -11.52 -25.84
N PHE A 249 39.09 -11.57 -24.66
CA PHE A 249 38.54 -10.35 -24.03
C PHE A 249 39.64 -9.30 -23.81
N GLN A 250 40.82 -9.71 -23.31
CA GLN A 250 41.93 -8.80 -23.09
C GLN A 250 42.49 -8.27 -24.41
N GLU A 251 42.62 -9.11 -25.45
CA GLU A 251 43.14 -8.73 -26.77
C GLU A 251 42.24 -7.69 -27.45
N TYR A 252 40.93 -7.83 -27.32
CA TYR A 252 39.94 -6.94 -27.92
C TYR A 252 39.47 -5.79 -27.01
N GLY A 253 39.96 -5.71 -25.77
CA GLY A 253 39.66 -4.63 -24.84
C GLY A 253 38.17 -4.61 -24.40
N ILE A 254 37.56 -5.81 -24.23
CA ILE A 254 36.14 -6.02 -23.91
C ILE A 254 35.98 -6.44 -22.44
#